data_b0670b7ae722a6f3f350d741ce20d9c1
#
_entry.id   b0670b7ae722a6f3f350d741ce20d9c1
#
_cell.length_a   1.000
_cell.length_b   1.000
_cell.length_c   1.000
_cell.angle_alpha   90.00
_cell.angle_beta   90.00
_cell.angle_gamma   90.00
#
_symmetry.space_group_name_H-M   'P 1'
#
loop_
_entity.id
_entity.type
_entity.pdbx_description
1 polymer ?
#
loop_
_entity_poly.entity_id
_entity_poly.type
_entity_poly.pdbx_seq_one_letter_code
_entity_poly.pdbx_strand_id
1 'polypeptide(L)'
;MGNIVSRTIETMFQNEEGWDLSRCLFVFKLACLLHDVGHAPFSHTGEEYYLDNGSRDELHEEIIRLTGDENLRAEIASKDYKAAPHELMSVIIALDTFPKYFTADWERSFFARCIIGYSYVKNVDLWHSFLNCLISFLNSSVIDVDKLDYLIRDAYITGFDTINIDYIRLLRSVRIQQQTDLQTDFTAYHVVYTKNAISVIENVVYAHDAERKWIQNHPVVQYEGYLLKNIMAGVNRTYGNPNIFSKEMITFQGDDLKNGFHISLLCDADMIFLMKNMQVTSDIMEYFFRTERKHPLWKSESEYKAFFNPSFTKELFAILECSMEQLIKYVNKLGMPSIINEQVLKRCDEDIEKCECLIEENSDKKYVKMLQQKKKMREWIMAFKEFAKEQEIAFNFVMIQANQFNSGFSKQGFEELEIVFPNMNKPVYFKTVTNVLTANKSAGNRFFYLFFDRKEKQKINIFCLVDKLNKLAKDATR
;
A
#
# COMPACT_ATOMS: atom_id res chain seq x y z
N MET A 1 20.12 7.97 -4.02
CA MET A 1 19.71 9.22 -3.34
C MET A 1 20.33 9.37 -1.95
N GLY A 2 20.33 8.37 -1.08
CA GLY A 2 20.95 8.43 0.26
C GLY A 2 22.39 8.96 0.32
N ASN A 3 23.23 8.66 -0.68
CA ASN A 3 24.56 9.23 -0.78
C ASN A 3 24.60 10.76 -1.01
N ILE A 4 23.61 11.30 -1.73
CA ILE A 4 23.51 12.75 -1.96
C ILE A 4 23.08 13.45 -0.69
N VAL A 5 22.07 12.89 0.01
CA VAL A 5 21.64 13.38 1.33
C VAL A 5 22.80 13.37 2.30
N SER A 6 23.53 12.25 2.42
CA SER A 6 24.70 12.15 3.32
C SER A 6 25.75 13.22 3.04
N ARG A 7 26.15 13.42 1.77
CA ARG A 7 27.10 14.46 1.41
C ARG A 7 26.59 15.87 1.72
N THR A 8 25.31 16.12 1.53
CA THR A 8 24.70 17.40 1.86
C THR A 8 24.79 17.65 3.37
N ILE A 9 24.55 16.63 4.18
CA ILE A 9 24.65 16.71 5.64
C ILE A 9 26.10 16.85 6.10
N GLU A 10 27.03 16.09 5.53
CA GLU A 10 28.47 16.23 5.83
C GLU A 10 28.98 17.66 5.62
N THR A 11 28.46 18.38 4.62
CA THR A 11 28.82 19.78 4.40
C THR A 11 28.20 20.75 5.38
N MET A 12 27.12 20.41 6.02
CA MET A 12 26.41 21.25 7.01
C MET A 12 26.98 21.10 8.42
N PHE A 13 27.34 19.88 8.79
CA PHE A 13 27.75 19.50 10.14
C PHE A 13 29.26 19.17 10.18
N GLN A 14 30.12 20.14 9.94
CA GLN A 14 31.55 19.99 10.15
C GLN A 14 31.86 20.24 11.65
N ASN A 15 32.18 19.16 12.39
CA ASN A 15 32.71 19.17 13.75
C ASN A 15 31.78 19.57 14.90
N GLU A 16 30.64 18.90 15.07
CA GLU A 16 29.98 18.90 16.37
C GLU A 16 30.70 17.92 17.32
N GLU A 17 31.21 18.44 18.44
CA GLU A 17 31.96 17.67 19.43
C GLU A 17 31.07 16.57 20.04
N GLY A 18 31.55 15.35 20.01
CA GLY A 18 30.90 14.19 20.68
C GLY A 18 29.98 13.33 19.78
N TRP A 19 29.75 13.75 18.51
CA TRP A 19 28.94 12.94 17.59
C TRP A 19 29.81 12.18 16.59
N ASP A 20 29.57 10.87 16.46
CA ASP A 20 30.13 10.08 15.36
C ASP A 20 29.26 10.23 14.09
N LEU A 21 29.30 11.43 13.50
CA LEU A 21 28.55 11.75 12.29
C LEU A 21 28.88 10.81 11.14
N SER A 22 30.15 10.43 10.99
CA SER A 22 30.59 9.52 9.92
C SER A 22 29.90 8.15 10.06
N ARG A 23 29.83 7.65 11.27
CA ARG A 23 29.18 6.38 11.57
C ARG A 23 27.67 6.45 11.41
N CYS A 24 27.05 7.53 11.88
CA CYS A 24 25.63 7.79 11.70
C CYS A 24 25.23 7.81 10.21
N LEU A 25 25.97 8.55 9.38
CA LEU A 25 25.70 8.61 7.95
C LEU A 25 25.99 7.29 7.21
N PHE A 26 26.93 6.48 7.72
CA PHE A 26 27.13 5.13 7.21
C PHE A 26 25.91 4.26 7.47
N VAL A 27 25.38 4.24 8.70
CA VAL A 27 24.18 3.47 9.07
C VAL A 27 22.95 3.95 8.29
N PHE A 28 22.78 5.27 8.11
CA PHE A 28 21.72 5.83 7.28
C PHE A 28 21.81 5.37 5.81
N LYS A 29 23.01 5.39 5.21
CA LYS A 29 23.22 4.86 3.85
C LYS A 29 22.92 3.37 3.76
N LEU A 30 23.28 2.62 4.79
CA LEU A 30 22.98 1.19 4.86
C LEU A 30 21.46 0.96 4.96
N ALA A 31 20.75 1.77 5.74
CA ALA A 31 19.28 1.73 5.79
C ALA A 31 18.66 2.04 4.42
N CYS A 32 19.12 3.08 3.73
CA CYS A 32 18.68 3.40 2.36
C CYS A 32 18.95 2.26 1.37
N LEU A 33 20.03 1.49 1.54
CA LEU A 33 20.35 0.37 0.65
C LEU A 33 19.48 -0.86 0.92
N LEU A 34 19.16 -1.12 2.18
CA LEU A 34 18.56 -2.36 2.63
C LEU A 34 17.06 -2.24 2.98
N HIS A 35 16.43 -1.07 2.80
CA HIS A 35 15.05 -0.84 3.23
C HIS A 35 14.03 -1.77 2.56
N ASP A 36 14.33 -2.26 1.36
CA ASP A 36 13.45 -3.08 0.52
C ASP A 36 13.87 -4.56 0.41
N VAL A 37 14.94 -4.99 1.13
CA VAL A 37 15.40 -6.38 0.99
C VAL A 37 14.39 -7.42 1.51
N GLY A 38 13.42 -6.99 2.31
CA GLY A 38 12.36 -7.82 2.88
C GLY A 38 11.09 -7.90 2.04
N HIS A 39 11.07 -7.38 0.81
CA HIS A 39 9.91 -7.57 -0.05
C HIS A 39 9.66 -9.04 -0.39
N ALA A 40 8.38 -9.44 -0.34
CA ALA A 40 7.95 -10.72 -0.85
C ALA A 40 8.11 -10.80 -2.37
N PRO A 41 8.15 -11.99 -2.96
CA PRO A 41 8.00 -12.14 -4.40
C PRO A 41 6.80 -11.38 -4.92
N PHE A 42 6.98 -10.67 -6.03
CA PHE A 42 6.00 -9.72 -6.60
C PHE A 42 5.63 -8.56 -5.69
N SER A 43 6.57 -8.14 -4.83
CA SER A 43 6.49 -6.95 -3.99
C SER A 43 5.21 -6.92 -3.14
N HIS A 44 4.47 -5.81 -3.11
CA HIS A 44 3.24 -5.64 -2.31
C HIS A 44 2.16 -6.71 -2.55
N THR A 45 2.20 -7.42 -3.68
CA THR A 45 1.24 -8.51 -3.94
C THR A 45 1.45 -9.69 -3.01
N GLY A 46 2.70 -9.98 -2.63
CA GLY A 46 3.06 -11.07 -1.73
C GLY A 46 3.07 -10.73 -0.24
N GLU A 47 3.07 -9.44 0.12
CA GLU A 47 3.24 -9.01 1.51
C GLU A 47 2.15 -9.48 2.47
N GLU A 48 0.91 -9.66 1.99
CA GLU A 48 -0.17 -10.15 2.84
C GLU A 48 0.11 -11.52 3.45
N TYR A 49 0.96 -12.34 2.79
CA TYR A 49 1.33 -13.66 3.27
C TYR A 49 2.31 -13.65 4.45
N TYR A 50 3.05 -12.57 4.66
CA TYR A 50 3.89 -12.39 5.85
C TYR A 50 3.09 -12.25 7.14
N LEU A 51 1.84 -11.81 7.02
CA LEU A 51 0.94 -11.57 8.14
C LEU A 51 -0.04 -12.72 8.37
N ASP A 52 0.06 -13.79 7.59
CA ASP A 52 -0.68 -15.00 7.85
C ASP A 52 -0.25 -15.60 9.20
N ASN A 53 -1.20 -15.91 10.04
CA ASN A 53 -1.01 -16.48 11.38
C ASN A 53 -0.67 -15.51 12.53
N GLY A 54 -1.05 -14.23 12.45
CA GLY A 54 -0.92 -13.29 13.58
C GLY A 54 0.49 -12.71 13.74
N SER A 55 1.31 -12.81 12.75
CA SER A 55 2.75 -12.59 12.78
C SER A 55 3.22 -11.15 12.94
N ARG A 56 2.36 -10.13 12.84
CA ARG A 56 2.85 -8.73 12.97
C ARG A 56 3.46 -8.44 14.34
N ASP A 57 2.83 -8.90 15.41
CA ASP A 57 3.35 -8.71 16.77
C ASP A 57 4.64 -9.52 16.97
N GLU A 58 4.73 -10.71 16.37
CA GLU A 58 5.95 -11.53 16.36
C GLU A 58 7.10 -10.82 15.63
N LEU A 59 6.84 -10.18 14.47
CA LEU A 59 7.85 -9.40 13.75
C LEU A 59 8.33 -8.19 14.57
N HIS A 60 7.42 -7.50 15.28
CA HIS A 60 7.79 -6.41 16.17
C HIS A 60 8.68 -6.90 17.33
N GLU A 61 8.32 -8.02 17.98
CA GLU A 61 9.13 -8.61 19.04
C GLU A 61 10.52 -9.01 18.56
N GLU A 62 10.62 -9.54 17.36
CA GLU A 62 11.90 -9.89 16.78
C GLU A 62 12.77 -8.66 16.51
N ILE A 63 12.19 -7.56 16.02
CA ILE A 63 12.91 -6.28 15.83
C ILE A 63 13.42 -5.76 17.18
N ILE A 64 12.60 -5.81 18.23
CA ILE A 64 13.00 -5.38 19.58
C ILE A 64 14.15 -6.24 20.09
N ARG A 65 14.07 -7.56 19.89
CA ARG A 65 15.16 -8.49 20.25
C ARG A 65 16.47 -8.18 19.53
N LEU A 66 16.41 -7.89 18.23
CA LEU A 66 17.58 -7.61 17.40
C LEU A 66 18.20 -6.23 17.67
N THR A 67 17.40 -5.26 18.03
CA THR A 67 17.85 -3.89 18.29
C THR A 67 18.22 -3.64 19.75
N GLY A 68 17.63 -4.38 20.69
CA GLY A 68 17.72 -4.11 22.13
C GLY A 68 16.99 -2.84 22.57
N ASP A 69 16.12 -2.26 21.74
CA ASP A 69 15.46 -0.99 22.01
C ASP A 69 14.06 -1.16 22.63
N GLU A 70 14.01 -1.21 23.97
CA GLU A 70 12.74 -1.32 24.71
C GLU A 70 11.85 -0.07 24.59
N ASN A 71 12.41 1.11 24.26
CA ASN A 71 11.59 2.30 24.01
C ASN A 71 10.78 2.14 22.71
N LEU A 72 11.33 1.47 21.72
CA LEU A 72 10.65 1.18 20.45
C LEU A 72 9.36 0.37 20.68
N ARG A 73 9.35 -0.58 21.63
CA ARG A 73 8.16 -1.35 22.01
C ARG A 73 6.98 -0.46 22.42
N ALA A 74 7.24 0.50 23.29
CA ALA A 74 6.20 1.41 23.75
C ALA A 74 5.73 2.39 22.66
N GLU A 75 6.62 2.75 21.76
CA GLU A 75 6.33 3.65 20.64
C GLU A 75 5.51 2.95 19.54
N ILE A 76 5.81 1.68 19.23
CA ILE A 76 5.01 0.85 18.33
C ILE A 76 3.57 0.71 18.87
N ALA A 77 3.42 0.46 20.17
CA ALA A 77 2.11 0.30 20.79
C ALA A 77 1.27 1.59 20.78
N SER A 78 1.92 2.77 20.75
CA SER A 78 1.26 4.08 20.89
C SER A 78 0.88 4.72 19.54
N LYS A 79 1.35 4.21 18.41
CA LYS A 79 1.14 4.83 17.09
C LYS A 79 -0.01 4.19 16.32
N ASP A 80 -0.81 5.07 15.68
CA ASP A 80 -1.82 4.67 14.69
C ASP A 80 -1.19 4.19 13.36
N TYR A 81 0.02 4.66 13.04
CA TYR A 81 0.77 4.22 11.86
C TYR A 81 1.44 2.88 12.15
N LYS A 82 1.20 1.93 11.26
CA LYS A 82 1.86 0.62 11.29
C LYS A 82 2.79 0.51 10.10
N ALA A 83 4.06 0.23 10.37
CA ALA A 83 5.04 -0.07 9.34
C ALA A 83 4.53 -1.15 8.38
N ALA A 84 4.89 -1.07 7.10
CA ALA A 84 4.51 -2.08 6.12
C ALA A 84 5.19 -3.43 6.41
N PRO A 85 4.61 -4.57 5.98
CA PRO A 85 5.20 -5.88 6.22
C PRO A 85 6.63 -6.02 5.70
N HIS A 86 6.92 -5.50 4.52
CA HIS A 86 8.27 -5.52 3.95
C HIS A 86 9.26 -4.68 4.74
N GLU A 87 8.85 -3.55 5.31
CA GLU A 87 9.71 -2.71 6.16
C GLU A 87 10.16 -3.49 7.41
N LEU A 88 9.22 -4.20 8.06
CA LEU A 88 9.53 -5.05 9.21
C LEU A 88 10.50 -6.18 8.83
N MET A 89 10.22 -6.87 7.73
CA MET A 89 11.05 -7.95 7.22
C MET A 89 12.44 -7.46 6.80
N SER A 90 12.53 -6.27 6.18
CA SER A 90 13.82 -5.68 5.79
C SER A 90 14.73 -5.42 6.98
N VAL A 91 14.18 -4.91 8.09
CA VAL A 91 14.94 -4.74 9.33
C VAL A 91 15.46 -6.08 9.84
N ILE A 92 14.59 -7.08 9.92
CA ILE A 92 14.93 -8.41 10.46
C ILE A 92 16.02 -9.06 9.61
N ILE A 93 15.82 -9.13 8.29
CA ILE A 93 16.78 -9.75 7.36
C ILE A 93 18.12 -9.03 7.41
N ALA A 94 18.12 -7.69 7.40
CA ALA A 94 19.35 -6.91 7.41
C ALA A 94 20.16 -7.08 8.69
N LEU A 95 19.50 -7.01 9.85
CA LEU A 95 20.18 -7.15 11.16
C LEU A 95 20.65 -8.58 11.42
N ASP A 96 19.91 -9.58 10.98
CA ASP A 96 20.25 -10.99 11.13
C ASP A 96 21.38 -11.41 10.18
N THR A 97 21.32 -10.95 8.93
CA THR A 97 22.29 -11.37 7.88
C THR A 97 23.62 -10.59 7.96
N PHE A 98 23.55 -9.31 8.34
CA PHE A 98 24.69 -8.40 8.30
C PHE A 98 25.10 -7.81 9.66
N PRO A 99 25.08 -8.56 10.77
CA PRO A 99 25.32 -8.03 12.12
C PRO A 99 26.69 -7.35 12.26
N LYS A 100 27.70 -7.77 11.48
CA LYS A 100 29.07 -7.23 11.50
C LYS A 100 29.17 -5.75 11.12
N TYR A 101 28.16 -5.19 10.45
CA TYR A 101 28.15 -3.78 10.06
C TYR A 101 27.65 -2.86 11.18
N PHE A 102 27.09 -3.41 12.25
CA PHE A 102 26.57 -2.67 13.40
C PHE A 102 27.46 -2.92 14.61
N THR A 103 28.20 -1.90 15.05
CA THR A 103 29.22 -2.01 16.11
C THR A 103 28.68 -1.61 17.48
N ALA A 104 27.58 -0.87 17.55
CA ALA A 104 26.93 -0.44 18.77
C ALA A 104 25.41 -0.62 18.72
N ASP A 105 24.76 -0.73 19.88
CA ASP A 105 23.32 -0.96 19.99
C ASP A 105 22.49 0.17 19.39
N TRP A 106 22.92 1.44 19.59
CA TRP A 106 22.24 2.59 19.01
C TRP A 106 22.19 2.54 17.48
N GLU A 107 23.19 1.95 16.82
CA GLU A 107 23.23 1.81 15.37
C GLU A 107 22.14 0.86 14.86
N ARG A 108 21.90 -0.26 15.56
CA ARG A 108 20.83 -1.20 15.22
C ARG A 108 19.46 -0.55 15.42
N SER A 109 19.27 0.14 16.55
CA SER A 109 18.04 0.88 16.81
C SER A 109 17.80 1.97 15.76
N PHE A 110 18.80 2.80 15.46
CA PHE A 110 18.68 3.85 14.44
C PHE A 110 18.41 3.30 13.04
N PHE A 111 19.12 2.24 12.64
CA PHE A 111 18.87 1.55 11.37
C PHE A 111 17.42 1.07 11.25
N ALA A 112 16.92 0.37 12.26
CA ALA A 112 15.55 -0.11 12.29
C ALA A 112 14.55 1.05 12.18
N ARG A 113 14.74 2.10 12.96
CA ARG A 113 13.87 3.28 12.98
C ARG A 113 13.86 4.02 11.63
N CYS A 114 14.99 4.08 10.92
CA CYS A 114 15.06 4.64 9.57
C CYS A 114 14.13 3.91 8.60
N ILE A 115 14.08 2.56 8.65
CA ILE A 115 13.29 1.76 7.74
C ILE A 115 11.80 1.80 8.12
N ILE A 116 11.48 1.57 9.39
CA ILE A 116 10.08 1.50 9.85
C ILE A 116 9.44 2.87 10.11
N GLY A 117 10.17 3.98 9.99
CA GLY A 117 9.65 5.35 10.15
C GLY A 117 9.28 5.77 11.57
N TYR A 118 9.87 5.14 12.61
CA TYR A 118 9.58 5.46 14.01
C TYR A 118 10.62 6.39 14.61
N SER A 119 10.27 7.66 14.79
CA SER A 119 11.12 8.66 15.44
C SER A 119 11.32 8.35 16.92
N TYR A 120 12.43 8.80 17.48
CA TYR A 120 12.63 8.82 18.93
C TYR A 120 11.67 9.83 19.56
N VAL A 121 10.91 9.42 20.56
CA VAL A 121 9.90 10.25 21.25
C VAL A 121 10.24 10.45 22.73
N LYS A 122 10.89 9.46 23.37
CA LYS A 122 11.25 9.53 24.78
C LYS A 122 12.68 10.03 24.95
N ASN A 123 12.88 10.94 25.92
CA ASN A 123 14.20 11.48 26.28
C ASN A 123 14.96 12.03 25.07
N VAL A 124 14.26 12.75 24.20
CA VAL A 124 14.84 13.32 22.98
C VAL A 124 15.77 14.46 23.37
N ASP A 125 17.06 14.31 23.09
CA ASP A 125 18.09 15.36 23.14
C ASP A 125 18.39 15.87 21.72
N LEU A 126 19.37 16.74 21.59
CA LEU A 126 19.78 17.26 20.28
C LEU A 126 20.23 16.16 19.32
N TRP A 127 20.94 15.14 19.83
CA TRP A 127 21.37 14.01 19.01
C TRP A 127 20.19 13.21 18.46
N HIS A 128 19.23 12.83 19.31
CA HIS A 128 18.04 12.12 18.89
C HIS A 128 17.18 12.95 17.94
N SER A 129 17.08 14.27 18.15
CA SER A 129 16.35 15.14 17.21
C SER A 129 17.02 15.20 15.83
N PHE A 130 18.36 15.17 15.77
CA PHE A 130 19.09 15.05 14.51
C PHE A 130 18.86 13.68 13.84
N LEU A 131 18.91 12.58 14.59
CA LEU A 131 18.57 11.26 14.06
C LEU A 131 17.13 11.20 13.51
N ASN A 132 16.17 11.86 14.17
CA ASN A 132 14.80 11.97 13.68
C ASN A 132 14.71 12.69 12.33
N CYS A 133 15.55 13.68 12.07
CA CYS A 133 15.65 14.30 10.74
C CYS A 133 16.09 13.26 9.69
N LEU A 134 17.08 12.42 10.00
CA LEU A 134 17.53 11.36 9.08
C LEU A 134 16.47 10.29 8.86
N ILE A 135 15.76 9.88 9.90
CA ILE A 135 14.63 8.94 9.79
C ILE A 135 13.61 9.49 8.80
N SER A 136 13.25 10.77 8.92
CA SER A 136 12.27 11.40 8.03
C SER A 136 12.74 11.52 6.58
N PHE A 137 14.05 11.48 6.31
CA PHE A 137 14.57 11.44 4.94
C PHE A 137 14.39 10.09 4.24
N LEU A 138 14.35 8.99 4.98
CA LEU A 138 14.13 7.66 4.39
C LEU A 138 12.67 7.26 4.42
N ASN A 139 11.98 7.49 5.52
CA ASN A 139 10.58 7.12 5.68
C ASN A 139 9.77 8.29 6.24
N SER A 140 9.00 8.92 5.39
CA SER A 140 8.16 10.08 5.69
C SER A 140 6.80 9.95 5.01
N SER A 141 5.78 10.54 5.61
CA SER A 141 4.44 10.61 4.98
C SER A 141 4.40 11.53 3.76
N VAL A 142 5.41 12.38 3.57
CA VAL A 142 5.40 13.49 2.60
C VAL A 142 6.40 13.28 1.47
N ILE A 143 7.66 13.52 1.74
CA ILE A 143 8.77 13.41 0.78
C ILE A 143 9.90 12.65 1.48
N ASP A 144 10.31 11.56 0.88
CA ASP A 144 11.48 10.79 1.30
C ASP A 144 12.27 10.30 0.09
N VAL A 145 13.44 9.73 0.34
CA VAL A 145 14.32 9.27 -0.73
C VAL A 145 13.78 8.06 -1.45
N ASP A 146 12.98 7.24 -0.78
CA ASP A 146 12.30 6.09 -1.39
C ASP A 146 11.27 6.56 -2.41
N LYS A 147 10.35 7.48 -2.04
CA LYS A 147 9.38 8.06 -2.97
C LYS A 147 10.02 8.71 -4.19
N LEU A 148 11.11 9.44 -3.98
CA LEU A 148 11.84 10.05 -5.09
C LEU A 148 12.47 9.00 -6.02
N ASP A 149 12.95 7.88 -5.46
CA ASP A 149 13.58 6.82 -6.24
C ASP A 149 12.56 6.07 -7.09
N TYR A 150 11.47 5.57 -6.49
CA TYR A 150 10.51 4.78 -7.26
C TYR A 150 9.75 5.64 -8.29
N LEU A 151 9.39 6.90 -7.98
CA LEU A 151 8.73 7.79 -8.94
C LEU A 151 9.55 7.96 -10.22
N ILE A 152 10.86 8.13 -10.10
CA ILE A 152 11.76 8.31 -11.24
C ILE A 152 11.98 6.97 -11.97
N ARG A 153 12.19 5.89 -11.23
CA ARG A 153 12.44 4.56 -11.78
C ARG A 153 11.22 4.03 -12.53
N ASP A 154 10.06 4.13 -11.93
CA ASP A 154 8.82 3.63 -12.51
C ASP A 154 8.39 4.44 -13.73
N ALA A 155 8.60 5.77 -13.71
CA ALA A 155 8.43 6.61 -14.89
C ALA A 155 9.34 6.17 -16.04
N TYR A 156 10.61 5.90 -15.75
CA TYR A 156 11.57 5.42 -16.76
C TYR A 156 11.19 4.05 -17.33
N ILE A 157 10.84 3.09 -16.48
CA ILE A 157 10.50 1.71 -16.89
C ILE A 157 9.19 1.68 -17.69
N THR A 158 8.19 2.47 -17.30
CA THR A 158 6.89 2.52 -17.97
C THR A 158 6.86 3.42 -19.21
N GLY A 159 7.91 4.23 -19.42
CA GLY A 159 7.93 5.24 -20.46
C GLY A 159 6.96 6.40 -20.22
N PHE A 160 6.65 6.70 -18.97
CA PHE A 160 5.71 7.74 -18.59
C PHE A 160 6.40 9.10 -18.48
N ASP A 161 6.55 9.80 -19.60
CA ASP A 161 7.35 11.02 -19.75
C ASP A 161 6.86 12.25 -18.96
N THR A 162 5.66 12.19 -18.37
CA THR A 162 5.11 13.32 -17.61
C THR A 162 5.72 13.47 -16.20
N ILE A 163 6.50 12.50 -15.75
CA ILE A 163 7.18 12.54 -14.47
C ILE A 163 8.63 12.99 -14.68
N ASN A 164 8.88 14.26 -14.43
CA ASN A 164 10.23 14.83 -14.44
C ASN A 164 10.48 15.59 -13.13
N ILE A 165 11.30 15.01 -12.25
CA ILE A 165 11.59 15.55 -10.94
C ILE A 165 13.06 15.98 -10.90
N ASP A 166 13.32 17.28 -10.67
CA ASP A 166 14.66 17.79 -10.37
C ASP A 166 15.05 17.44 -8.93
N TYR A 167 15.25 16.13 -8.67
CA TYR A 167 15.60 15.63 -7.34
C TYR A 167 16.92 16.16 -6.83
N ILE A 168 17.89 16.47 -7.71
CA ILE A 168 19.17 17.07 -7.33
C ILE A 168 18.96 18.44 -6.70
N ARG A 169 18.11 19.27 -7.30
CA ARG A 169 17.77 20.59 -6.77
C ARG A 169 17.01 20.48 -5.45
N LEU A 170 16.09 19.51 -5.34
CA LEU A 170 15.37 19.25 -4.10
C LEU A 170 16.34 18.89 -2.96
N LEU A 171 17.18 17.88 -3.17
CA LEU A 171 18.11 17.39 -2.15
C LEU A 171 19.16 18.45 -1.77
N ARG A 172 19.58 19.33 -2.70
CA ARG A 172 20.43 20.48 -2.40
C ARG A 172 19.71 21.61 -1.66
N SER A 173 18.39 21.62 -1.69
CA SER A 173 17.57 22.63 -1.02
C SER A 173 17.20 22.26 0.42
N VAL A 174 17.46 21.02 0.84
CA VAL A 174 17.25 20.54 2.20
C VAL A 174 18.24 21.20 3.15
N ARG A 175 17.77 21.57 4.36
CA ARG A 175 18.58 22.03 5.49
C ARG A 175 18.10 21.35 6.76
N ILE A 176 19.01 21.14 7.68
CA ILE A 176 18.71 20.75 9.06
C ILE A 176 19.09 21.93 9.93
N GLN A 177 18.12 22.48 10.65
CA GLN A 177 18.31 23.69 11.47
C GLN A 177 17.82 23.45 12.89
N GLN A 178 18.53 24.02 13.85
CA GLN A 178 18.06 24.08 15.23
C GLN A 178 16.94 25.10 15.35
N GLN A 179 15.88 24.70 16.04
CA GLN A 179 14.78 25.57 16.41
C GLN A 179 14.47 25.38 17.89
N THR A 180 14.26 26.49 18.57
CA THR A 180 13.87 26.49 20.00
C THR A 180 12.38 26.77 20.10
N ASP A 181 11.67 25.86 20.72
CA ASP A 181 10.27 26.08 21.05
C ASP A 181 10.19 27.08 22.19
N LEU A 182 9.56 28.24 21.94
CA LEU A 182 9.42 29.33 22.91
C LEU A 182 8.54 29.02 24.11
N GLN A 183 7.73 27.94 24.05
CA GLN A 183 6.85 27.53 25.16
C GLN A 183 7.56 26.56 26.09
N THR A 184 8.38 25.68 25.56
CA THR A 184 9.04 24.62 26.31
C THR A 184 10.53 24.88 26.57
N ASP A 185 11.09 25.91 25.92
CA ASP A 185 12.56 26.20 25.88
C ASP A 185 13.40 24.99 25.39
N PHE A 186 12.75 24.06 24.69
CA PHE A 186 13.40 22.88 24.12
C PHE A 186 13.94 23.20 22.72
N THR A 187 15.22 22.92 22.51
CA THR A 187 15.90 23.08 21.22
C THR A 187 16.01 21.72 20.52
N ALA A 188 15.56 21.64 19.28
CA ALA A 188 15.63 20.43 18.45
C ALA A 188 16.06 20.76 17.02
N TYR A 189 16.54 19.76 16.30
CA TYR A 189 16.78 19.85 14.87
C TYR A 189 15.51 19.57 14.08
N HIS A 190 15.28 20.37 13.04
CA HIS A 190 14.16 20.26 12.12
C HIS A 190 14.64 20.24 10.68
N VAL A 191 13.93 19.46 9.84
CA VAL A 191 14.15 19.48 8.40
C VAL A 191 13.40 20.65 7.80
N VAL A 192 14.13 21.53 7.11
CA VAL A 192 13.56 22.67 6.40
C VAL A 192 14.04 22.70 4.95
N TYR A 193 13.29 23.33 4.08
CA TYR A 193 13.64 23.47 2.68
C TYR A 193 13.89 24.94 2.32
N THR A 194 14.87 25.23 1.48
CA THR A 194 15.03 26.58 0.96
C THR A 194 13.93 26.89 -0.08
N LYS A 195 13.68 28.18 -0.33
CA LYS A 195 12.71 28.63 -1.35
C LYS A 195 12.84 27.94 -2.72
N ASN A 196 14.06 27.48 -3.07
CA ASN A 196 14.33 26.81 -4.34
C ASN A 196 13.66 25.44 -4.47
N ALA A 197 13.20 24.85 -3.36
CA ALA A 197 12.49 23.58 -3.33
C ALA A 197 11.03 23.71 -3.72
N ILE A 198 10.37 24.85 -3.57
CA ILE A 198 8.91 25.02 -3.69
C ILE A 198 8.38 24.37 -4.95
N SER A 199 8.85 24.77 -6.13
CA SER A 199 8.37 24.21 -7.40
C SER A 199 8.72 22.74 -7.60
N VAL A 200 9.81 22.25 -6.98
CA VAL A 200 10.16 20.82 -7.07
C VAL A 200 9.26 19.99 -6.16
N ILE A 201 8.93 20.49 -4.97
CA ILE A 201 7.95 19.86 -4.07
C ILE A 201 6.58 19.73 -4.76
N GLU A 202 6.13 20.79 -5.43
CA GLU A 202 4.91 20.76 -6.24
C GLU A 202 4.99 19.67 -7.33
N ASN A 203 6.12 19.58 -8.05
CA ASN A 203 6.32 18.55 -9.07
C ASN A 203 6.35 17.13 -8.49
N VAL A 204 6.93 16.91 -7.30
CA VAL A 204 6.92 15.60 -6.63
C VAL A 204 5.49 15.16 -6.35
N VAL A 205 4.64 16.07 -5.86
CA VAL A 205 3.23 15.75 -5.59
C VAL A 205 2.49 15.42 -6.89
N TYR A 206 2.68 16.22 -7.94
CA TYR A 206 2.08 15.91 -9.27
C TYR A 206 2.57 14.57 -9.83
N ALA A 207 3.86 14.27 -9.68
CA ALA A 207 4.44 13.01 -10.13
C ALA A 207 3.81 11.81 -9.40
N HIS A 208 3.72 11.88 -8.07
CA HIS A 208 3.07 10.86 -7.25
C HIS A 208 1.58 10.69 -7.61
N ASP A 209 0.87 11.79 -7.83
CA ASP A 209 -0.51 11.77 -8.25
C ASP A 209 -0.69 11.12 -9.63
N ALA A 210 0.21 11.45 -10.57
CA ALA A 210 0.20 10.90 -11.92
C ALA A 210 0.48 9.40 -11.92
N GLU A 211 1.49 8.95 -11.17
CA GLU A 211 1.83 7.54 -11.03
C GLU A 211 0.67 6.72 -10.44
N ARG A 212 0.10 7.18 -9.33
CA ARG A 212 -1.05 6.49 -8.71
C ARG A 212 -2.23 6.38 -9.65
N LYS A 213 -2.52 7.46 -10.40
CA LYS A 213 -3.68 7.52 -11.28
C LYS A 213 -3.50 6.69 -12.55
N TRP A 214 -2.34 6.78 -13.18
CA TRP A 214 -2.13 6.27 -14.53
C TRP A 214 -1.36 4.94 -14.57
N ILE A 215 -0.58 4.63 -13.54
CA ILE A 215 0.20 3.39 -13.45
C ILE A 215 -0.46 2.45 -12.44
N GLN A 216 -0.42 2.77 -11.15
CA GLN A 216 -0.85 1.86 -10.10
C GLN A 216 -2.34 1.50 -10.16
N ASN A 217 -3.23 2.47 -10.44
CA ASN A 217 -4.68 2.25 -10.59
C ASN A 217 -5.10 1.87 -12.01
N HIS A 218 -4.15 1.60 -12.92
CA HIS A 218 -4.51 1.15 -14.27
C HIS A 218 -5.22 -0.22 -14.20
N PRO A 219 -6.37 -0.41 -14.88
CA PRO A 219 -7.17 -1.64 -14.76
C PRO A 219 -6.38 -2.90 -15.14
N VAL A 220 -5.42 -2.78 -16.05
CA VAL A 220 -4.52 -3.89 -16.40
C VAL A 220 -3.66 -4.30 -15.20
N VAL A 221 -3.06 -3.34 -14.50
CA VAL A 221 -2.22 -3.60 -13.32
C VAL A 221 -3.05 -4.21 -12.19
N GLN A 222 -4.27 -3.69 -11.97
CA GLN A 222 -5.19 -4.22 -10.97
C GLN A 222 -5.61 -5.67 -11.29
N TYR A 223 -5.85 -5.98 -12.55
CA TYR A 223 -6.23 -7.33 -12.98
C TYR A 223 -5.06 -8.32 -12.87
N GLU A 224 -3.85 -7.93 -13.28
CA GLU A 224 -2.64 -8.76 -13.11
C GLU A 224 -2.35 -9.04 -11.63
N GLY A 225 -2.49 -8.02 -10.76
CA GLY A 225 -2.36 -8.20 -9.31
C GLY A 225 -3.38 -9.19 -8.75
N TYR A 226 -4.63 -9.17 -9.24
CA TYR A 226 -5.66 -10.17 -8.89
C TYR A 226 -5.25 -11.58 -9.32
N LEU A 227 -4.78 -11.78 -10.55
CA LEU A 227 -4.32 -13.08 -11.05
C LEU A 227 -3.16 -13.60 -10.21
N LEU A 228 -2.15 -12.77 -9.97
CA LEU A 228 -0.98 -13.12 -9.16
C LEU A 228 -1.38 -13.56 -7.75
N LYS A 229 -2.26 -12.85 -7.07
CA LYS A 229 -2.75 -13.24 -5.74
C LYS A 229 -3.39 -14.63 -5.75
N ASN A 230 -4.25 -14.92 -6.71
CA ASN A 230 -4.88 -16.23 -6.83
C ASN A 230 -3.86 -17.34 -7.08
N ILE A 231 -2.90 -17.09 -7.97
CA ILE A 231 -1.84 -18.05 -8.31
C ILE A 231 -0.92 -18.27 -7.09
N MET A 232 -0.48 -17.21 -6.42
CA MET A 232 0.36 -17.30 -5.22
C MET A 232 -0.35 -18.09 -4.10
N ALA A 233 -1.64 -17.87 -3.88
CA ALA A 233 -2.42 -18.69 -2.96
C ALA A 233 -2.44 -20.17 -3.39
N GLY A 234 -2.50 -20.44 -4.68
CA GLY A 234 -2.39 -21.80 -5.25
C GLY A 234 -1.03 -22.43 -4.99
N VAL A 235 0.05 -21.68 -5.25
CA VAL A 235 1.44 -22.13 -4.98
C VAL A 235 1.61 -22.42 -3.50
N ASN A 236 1.14 -21.54 -2.61
CA ASN A 236 1.25 -21.74 -1.17
C ASN A 236 0.50 -23.02 -0.71
N ARG A 237 -0.72 -23.27 -1.20
CA ARG A 237 -1.45 -24.50 -0.88
C ARG A 237 -0.73 -25.76 -1.37
N THR A 238 -0.09 -25.69 -2.53
CA THR A 238 0.59 -26.83 -3.16
C THR A 238 1.94 -27.16 -2.51
N TYR A 239 2.74 -26.14 -2.27
CA TYR A 239 4.15 -26.30 -1.89
C TYR A 239 4.47 -25.82 -0.46
N GLY A 240 3.67 -24.92 0.13
CA GLY A 240 3.97 -24.32 1.44
C GLY A 240 3.97 -25.34 2.59
N ASN A 241 4.94 -25.22 3.50
CA ASN A 241 5.10 -26.09 4.66
C ASN A 241 5.48 -25.26 5.93
N PRO A 242 4.55 -24.71 6.69
CA PRO A 242 3.14 -24.48 6.35
C PRO A 242 2.93 -23.34 5.34
N ASN A 243 3.85 -22.37 5.27
CA ASN A 243 3.77 -21.17 4.44
C ASN A 243 5.07 -20.97 3.67
N ILE A 244 4.97 -20.81 2.33
CA ILE A 244 6.13 -20.55 1.47
C ILE A 244 6.70 -19.12 1.66
N PHE A 245 5.96 -18.22 2.26
CA PHE A 245 6.38 -16.83 2.50
C PHE A 245 6.88 -16.62 3.93
N SER A 246 7.46 -17.65 4.54
CA SER A 246 8.04 -17.55 5.86
C SER A 246 9.35 -16.74 5.85
N LYS A 247 9.75 -16.24 7.02
CA LYS A 247 11.03 -15.54 7.21
C LYS A 247 12.20 -16.39 6.72
N GLU A 248 12.19 -17.68 7.03
CA GLU A 248 13.26 -18.62 6.70
C GLU A 248 13.46 -18.71 5.19
N MET A 249 12.38 -18.80 4.41
CA MET A 249 12.43 -18.89 2.94
C MET A 249 13.10 -17.67 2.29
N ILE A 250 13.03 -16.50 2.91
CA ILE A 250 13.59 -15.26 2.38
C ILE A 250 15.05 -15.05 2.81
N THR A 251 15.51 -15.78 3.82
CA THR A 251 16.89 -15.71 4.31
C THR A 251 17.81 -16.72 3.62
N PHE A 252 19.10 -16.64 3.92
CA PHE A 252 20.10 -17.64 3.49
C PHE A 252 19.88 -19.03 4.08
N GLN A 253 19.18 -19.13 5.21
CA GLN A 253 18.88 -20.39 5.83
C GLN A 253 17.97 -21.22 4.95
N GLY A 254 16.94 -20.63 4.37
CA GLY A 254 15.93 -21.33 3.60
C GLY A 254 15.08 -22.29 4.44
N ASP A 255 14.18 -22.97 3.76
CA ASP A 255 13.36 -24.04 4.34
C ASP A 255 12.90 -25.00 3.24
N ASP A 256 12.37 -26.16 3.63
CA ASP A 256 11.93 -27.21 2.74
C ASP A 256 10.46 -27.07 2.37
N LEU A 257 10.17 -27.18 1.08
CA LEU A 257 8.81 -27.30 0.58
C LEU A 257 8.22 -28.69 0.85
N LYS A 258 6.89 -28.83 0.77
CA LYS A 258 6.20 -30.14 0.89
C LYS A 258 6.71 -31.22 -0.03
N ASN A 259 7.23 -30.86 -1.20
CA ASN A 259 7.82 -31.80 -2.17
C ASN A 259 9.30 -32.11 -1.90
N GLY A 260 9.88 -31.59 -0.81
CA GLY A 260 11.28 -31.81 -0.43
C GLY A 260 12.29 -30.90 -1.14
N PHE A 261 11.87 -29.94 -1.94
CA PHE A 261 12.77 -28.92 -2.48
C PHE A 261 13.12 -27.91 -1.39
N HIS A 262 14.40 -27.65 -1.23
CA HIS A 262 14.92 -26.60 -0.39
C HIS A 262 14.95 -25.27 -1.16
N ILE A 263 14.38 -24.20 -0.59
CA ILE A 263 14.45 -22.86 -1.14
C ILE A 263 15.04 -21.92 -0.10
N SER A 264 16.00 -21.12 -0.50
CA SER A 264 16.54 -19.98 0.23
C SER A 264 16.52 -18.74 -0.64
N LEU A 265 16.45 -17.55 -0.05
CA LEU A 265 16.37 -16.27 -0.77
C LEU A 265 15.23 -16.24 -1.79
N LEU A 266 14.06 -16.71 -1.37
CA LEU A 266 12.84 -16.76 -2.21
C LEU A 266 12.61 -15.46 -2.97
N CYS A 267 12.53 -15.55 -4.30
CA CYS A 267 12.35 -14.40 -5.18
C CYS A 267 11.32 -14.68 -6.29
N ASP A 268 11.07 -13.69 -7.16
CA ASP A 268 10.13 -13.80 -8.28
C ASP A 268 10.43 -14.98 -9.20
N ALA A 269 11.72 -15.27 -9.43
CA ALA A 269 12.13 -16.36 -10.30
C ALA A 269 11.73 -17.74 -9.75
N ASP A 270 11.84 -17.92 -8.42
CA ASP A 270 11.42 -19.14 -7.73
C ASP A 270 9.92 -19.31 -7.83
N MET A 271 9.16 -18.23 -7.61
CA MET A 271 7.71 -18.26 -7.77
C MET A 271 7.29 -18.62 -9.19
N ILE A 272 7.93 -18.05 -10.21
CA ILE A 272 7.68 -18.39 -11.62
C ILE A 272 8.00 -19.86 -11.88
N PHE A 273 9.09 -20.37 -11.32
CA PHE A 273 9.46 -21.79 -11.43
C PHE A 273 8.36 -22.68 -10.80
N LEU A 274 7.92 -22.37 -9.59
CA LEU A 274 6.87 -23.12 -8.91
C LEU A 274 5.53 -23.08 -9.66
N MET A 275 5.13 -21.91 -10.17
CA MET A 275 3.95 -21.74 -11.02
C MET A 275 3.98 -22.67 -12.25
N LYS A 276 5.14 -22.80 -12.91
CA LYS A 276 5.30 -23.66 -14.09
C LYS A 276 5.30 -25.16 -13.76
N ASN A 277 5.56 -25.53 -12.50
CA ASN A 277 5.63 -26.92 -12.05
C ASN A 277 4.35 -27.40 -11.35
N MET A 278 3.40 -26.52 -11.10
CA MET A 278 2.11 -26.93 -10.56
C MET A 278 1.09 -27.30 -11.65
N GLN A 279 -0.02 -27.91 -11.24
CA GLN A 279 -1.11 -28.16 -12.17
C GLN A 279 -1.61 -26.85 -12.80
N VAL A 280 -1.67 -26.82 -14.11
CA VAL A 280 -2.07 -25.64 -14.86
C VAL A 280 -3.54 -25.29 -14.57
N THR A 281 -3.76 -24.07 -14.08
CA THR A 281 -5.11 -23.49 -13.88
C THR A 281 -5.41 -22.45 -14.96
N SER A 282 -6.67 -22.03 -15.06
CA SER A 282 -7.06 -20.93 -15.96
C SER A 282 -6.28 -19.65 -15.65
N ASP A 283 -6.06 -19.34 -14.37
CA ASP A 283 -5.33 -18.13 -13.94
C ASP A 283 -3.86 -18.17 -14.37
N ILE A 284 -3.21 -19.35 -14.28
CA ILE A 284 -1.82 -19.54 -14.76
C ILE A 284 -1.75 -19.38 -16.29
N MET A 285 -2.69 -19.97 -17.01
CA MET A 285 -2.76 -19.83 -18.46
C MET A 285 -2.96 -18.37 -18.87
N GLU A 286 -3.86 -17.68 -18.20
CA GLU A 286 -4.12 -16.27 -18.47
C GLU A 286 -2.90 -15.39 -18.15
N TYR A 287 -2.23 -15.63 -17.03
CA TYR A 287 -1.05 -14.87 -16.62
C TYR A 287 0.10 -14.99 -17.64
N PHE A 288 0.41 -16.19 -18.11
CA PHE A 288 1.52 -16.41 -19.05
C PHE A 288 1.17 -16.10 -20.51
N PHE A 289 -0.03 -16.46 -20.97
CA PHE A 289 -0.37 -16.42 -22.39
C PHE A 289 -1.33 -15.29 -22.76
N ARG A 290 -2.06 -14.73 -21.82
CA ARG A 290 -3.00 -13.61 -22.01
C ARG A 290 -4.05 -13.84 -23.12
N THR A 291 -4.47 -15.09 -23.33
CA THR A 291 -5.32 -15.50 -24.44
C THR A 291 -6.79 -15.18 -24.22
N GLU A 292 -7.26 -15.23 -22.97
CA GLU A 292 -8.66 -15.03 -22.56
C GLU A 292 -8.81 -13.91 -21.53
N ARG A 293 -8.01 -12.85 -21.67
CA ARG A 293 -8.00 -11.76 -20.70
C ARG A 293 -9.36 -11.12 -20.55
N LYS A 294 -9.83 -11.02 -19.32
CA LYS A 294 -11.03 -10.24 -19.03
C LYS A 294 -10.81 -8.74 -19.29
N HIS A 295 -11.87 -8.08 -19.74
CA HIS A 295 -11.84 -6.65 -20.06
C HIS A 295 -12.63 -5.86 -19.02
N PRO A 296 -12.15 -4.68 -18.60
CA PRO A 296 -12.92 -3.80 -17.72
C PRO A 296 -14.09 -3.16 -18.48
N LEU A 297 -15.24 -3.00 -17.81
CA LEU A 297 -16.38 -2.24 -18.38
C LEU A 297 -16.08 -0.74 -18.51
N TRP A 298 -15.26 -0.21 -17.62
CA TRP A 298 -14.69 1.15 -17.69
C TRP A 298 -13.20 1.09 -17.43
N LYS A 299 -12.44 1.96 -18.09
CA LYS A 299 -10.98 1.92 -18.13
C LYS A 299 -10.31 2.86 -17.11
N SER A 300 -11.09 3.73 -16.47
CA SER A 300 -10.58 4.70 -15.53
C SER A 300 -11.64 5.15 -14.53
N GLU A 301 -11.22 5.76 -13.43
CA GLU A 301 -12.12 6.45 -12.49
C GLU A 301 -12.95 7.54 -13.19
N SER A 302 -12.38 8.21 -14.20
CA SER A 302 -13.09 9.25 -14.96
C SER A 302 -14.24 8.67 -15.78
N GLU A 303 -14.05 7.51 -16.41
CA GLU A 303 -15.14 6.81 -17.12
C GLU A 303 -16.20 6.29 -16.13
N TYR A 304 -15.76 5.71 -14.99
CA TYR A 304 -16.67 5.31 -13.91
C TYR A 304 -17.57 6.47 -13.49
N LYS A 305 -16.97 7.61 -13.16
CA LYS A 305 -17.72 8.82 -12.79
C LYS A 305 -18.65 9.30 -13.92
N ALA A 306 -18.20 9.27 -15.16
CA ALA A 306 -19.03 9.69 -16.31
C ALA A 306 -20.27 8.81 -16.48
N PHE A 307 -20.18 7.51 -16.24
CA PHE A 307 -21.34 6.61 -16.31
C PHE A 307 -22.27 6.73 -15.11
N PHE A 308 -21.75 6.93 -13.92
CA PHE A 308 -22.54 6.87 -12.68
C PHE A 308 -23.08 8.26 -12.23
N ASN A 309 -22.33 9.35 -12.40
CA ASN A 309 -22.73 10.69 -11.95
C ASN A 309 -24.12 11.15 -12.44
N PRO A 310 -24.57 10.84 -13.67
CA PRO A 310 -25.90 11.28 -14.10
C PRO A 310 -27.05 10.70 -13.28
N SER A 311 -26.85 9.54 -12.66
CA SER A 311 -27.87 8.77 -11.96
C SER A 311 -27.69 8.74 -10.44
N PHE A 312 -26.51 9.09 -9.92
CA PHE A 312 -26.16 8.98 -8.51
C PHE A 312 -25.95 10.33 -7.84
N THR A 313 -26.65 10.58 -6.74
CA THR A 313 -26.30 11.65 -5.81
C THR A 313 -25.07 11.27 -4.98
N LYS A 314 -24.48 12.22 -4.27
CA LYS A 314 -23.31 11.98 -3.40
C LYS A 314 -23.58 10.90 -2.34
N GLU A 315 -24.78 10.91 -1.76
CA GLU A 315 -25.24 9.95 -0.75
C GLU A 315 -25.39 8.55 -1.36
N LEU A 316 -25.97 8.44 -2.55
CA LEU A 316 -26.15 7.16 -3.24
C LEU A 316 -24.79 6.56 -3.69
N PHE A 317 -23.82 7.40 -4.04
CA PHE A 317 -22.45 6.95 -4.28
C PHE A 317 -21.84 6.31 -3.04
N ALA A 318 -21.94 6.95 -1.89
CA ALA A 318 -21.40 6.40 -0.65
C ALA A 318 -22.02 5.03 -0.31
N ILE A 319 -23.33 4.87 -0.55
CA ILE A 319 -24.02 3.60 -0.36
C ILE A 319 -23.55 2.54 -1.35
N LEU A 320 -23.42 2.90 -2.63
CA LEU A 320 -22.91 1.99 -3.66
C LEU A 320 -21.51 1.49 -3.31
N GLU A 321 -20.60 2.39 -3.01
CA GLU A 321 -19.21 2.08 -2.70
C GLU A 321 -19.08 1.20 -1.46
N CYS A 322 -19.81 1.53 -0.40
CA CYS A 322 -19.87 0.69 0.80
C CYS A 322 -20.45 -0.69 0.50
N SER A 323 -21.51 -0.78 -0.32
CA SER A 323 -22.13 -2.05 -0.67
C SER A 323 -21.21 -2.91 -1.53
N MET A 324 -20.46 -2.33 -2.47
CA MET A 324 -19.48 -3.06 -3.29
C MET A 324 -18.31 -3.56 -2.45
N GLU A 325 -17.83 -2.77 -1.51
CA GLU A 325 -16.81 -3.22 -0.57
C GLU A 325 -17.29 -4.41 0.29
N GLN A 326 -18.51 -4.31 0.81
CA GLN A 326 -19.13 -5.42 1.57
C GLN A 326 -19.33 -6.65 0.70
N LEU A 327 -19.73 -6.49 -0.56
CA LEU A 327 -19.92 -7.58 -1.50
C LEU A 327 -18.58 -8.29 -1.77
N ILE A 328 -17.52 -7.57 -2.06
CA ILE A 328 -16.17 -8.15 -2.26
C ILE A 328 -15.72 -8.92 -1.02
N LYS A 329 -15.86 -8.33 0.18
CA LYS A 329 -15.53 -9.01 1.44
C LYS A 329 -16.37 -10.29 1.64
N TYR A 330 -17.63 -10.25 1.26
CA TYR A 330 -18.53 -11.40 1.37
C TYR A 330 -18.15 -12.53 0.41
N VAL A 331 -17.94 -12.25 -0.87
CA VAL A 331 -17.54 -13.28 -1.84
C VAL A 331 -16.16 -13.87 -1.54
N ASN A 332 -15.25 -13.10 -0.99
CA ASN A 332 -13.95 -13.59 -0.51
C ASN A 332 -14.12 -14.60 0.63
N LYS A 333 -15.03 -14.35 1.59
CA LYS A 333 -15.38 -15.30 2.66
C LYS A 333 -16.02 -16.58 2.15
N LEU A 334 -16.72 -16.52 1.03
CA LEU A 334 -17.26 -17.71 0.36
C LEU A 334 -16.17 -18.53 -0.38
N GLY A 335 -14.90 -18.13 -0.29
CA GLY A 335 -13.78 -18.79 -0.96
C GLY A 335 -13.75 -18.57 -2.48
N MET A 336 -14.32 -17.47 -2.95
CA MET A 336 -14.35 -17.07 -4.36
C MET A 336 -13.82 -15.63 -4.50
N PRO A 337 -12.51 -15.40 -4.31
CA PRO A 337 -11.96 -14.05 -4.23
C PRO A 337 -12.32 -13.19 -5.44
N SER A 338 -13.01 -12.08 -5.19
CA SER A 338 -13.39 -11.07 -6.19
C SER A 338 -14.23 -11.59 -7.38
N ILE A 339 -14.70 -12.83 -7.37
CA ILE A 339 -15.48 -13.43 -8.46
C ILE A 339 -16.98 -13.26 -8.19
N ILE A 340 -17.75 -12.95 -9.26
CA ILE A 340 -19.22 -12.88 -9.25
C ILE A 340 -19.74 -13.70 -10.43
N ASN A 341 -20.29 -14.91 -10.13
CA ASN A 341 -20.78 -15.86 -11.11
C ASN A 341 -21.87 -16.78 -10.51
N GLU A 342 -22.33 -17.76 -11.28
CA GLU A 342 -23.34 -18.74 -10.82
C GLU A 342 -22.88 -19.54 -9.60
N GLN A 343 -21.61 -19.87 -9.49
CA GLN A 343 -21.07 -20.62 -8.36
C GLN A 343 -21.12 -19.80 -7.06
N VAL A 344 -20.79 -18.50 -7.15
CA VAL A 344 -20.91 -17.58 -6.02
C VAL A 344 -22.36 -17.43 -5.58
N LEU A 345 -23.29 -17.31 -6.54
CA LEU A 345 -24.72 -17.22 -6.24
C LEU A 345 -25.19 -18.48 -5.50
N LYS A 346 -24.82 -19.67 -5.97
CA LYS A 346 -25.14 -20.94 -5.30
C LYS A 346 -24.58 -21.00 -3.88
N ARG A 347 -23.31 -20.63 -3.67
CA ARG A 347 -22.71 -20.58 -2.33
C ARG A 347 -23.39 -19.56 -1.41
N CYS A 348 -23.84 -18.44 -1.99
CA CYS A 348 -24.61 -17.45 -1.26
C CYS A 348 -25.96 -18.01 -0.80
N ASP A 349 -26.66 -18.75 -1.66
CA ASP A 349 -27.93 -19.41 -1.32
C ASP A 349 -27.72 -20.44 -0.20
N GLU A 350 -26.72 -21.32 -0.31
CA GLU A 350 -26.34 -22.28 0.72
C GLU A 350 -25.97 -21.60 2.07
N ASP A 351 -25.31 -20.44 2.03
CA ASP A 351 -24.93 -19.68 3.22
C ASP A 351 -26.13 -18.96 3.87
N ILE A 352 -27.13 -18.59 3.07
CA ILE A 352 -28.42 -18.07 3.54
C ILE A 352 -29.22 -19.19 4.24
N GLU A 353 -29.37 -20.35 3.61
CA GLU A 353 -30.07 -21.51 4.18
C GLU A 353 -29.46 -21.93 5.52
N LYS A 354 -28.12 -22.01 5.62
CA LYS A 354 -27.44 -22.29 6.90
C LYS A 354 -27.77 -21.26 7.98
N CYS A 355 -27.89 -19.99 7.60
CA CYS A 355 -28.23 -18.94 8.55
C CYS A 355 -29.70 -19.00 8.98
N GLU A 356 -30.61 -19.41 8.11
CA GLU A 356 -32.02 -19.62 8.43
C GLU A 356 -32.19 -20.80 9.42
N CYS A 357 -31.50 -21.91 9.21
CA CYS A 357 -31.50 -23.04 10.17
C CYS A 357 -30.98 -22.60 11.56
N LEU A 358 -29.91 -21.78 11.62
CA LEU A 358 -29.39 -21.29 12.89
C LEU A 358 -30.36 -20.34 13.64
N ILE A 359 -31.25 -19.66 12.93
CA ILE A 359 -32.29 -18.82 13.53
C ILE A 359 -33.42 -19.69 14.10
N GLU A 360 -33.75 -20.77 13.43
CA GLU A 360 -34.74 -21.75 13.93
C GLU A 360 -34.26 -22.43 15.21
N GLU A 361 -32.97 -22.75 15.30
CA GLU A 361 -32.35 -23.35 16.49
C GLU A 361 -32.13 -22.36 17.64
N ASN A 362 -31.75 -21.12 17.32
CA ASN A 362 -31.40 -20.07 18.27
C ASN A 362 -32.04 -18.75 17.87
N SER A 363 -33.04 -18.28 18.60
CA SER A 363 -33.75 -17.00 18.35
C SER A 363 -32.91 -15.73 18.65
N ASP A 364 -31.60 -15.74 18.37
CA ASP A 364 -30.70 -14.61 18.63
C ASP A 364 -30.82 -13.56 17.51
N LYS A 365 -31.06 -12.31 17.90
CA LYS A 365 -31.12 -11.13 17.02
C LYS A 365 -29.89 -10.97 16.13
N LYS A 366 -28.75 -11.50 16.55
CA LYS A 366 -27.50 -11.49 15.77
C LYS A 366 -27.64 -12.23 14.47
N TYR A 367 -28.22 -13.43 14.47
CA TYR A 367 -28.43 -14.25 13.26
C TYR A 367 -29.45 -13.62 12.30
N VAL A 368 -30.48 -12.97 12.84
CA VAL A 368 -31.46 -12.23 12.02
C VAL A 368 -30.77 -11.10 11.25
N LYS A 369 -29.92 -10.32 11.92
CA LYS A 369 -29.13 -9.25 11.25
C LYS A 369 -28.17 -9.80 10.21
N MET A 370 -27.50 -10.92 10.50
CA MET A 370 -26.62 -11.60 9.54
C MET A 370 -27.40 -12.07 8.31
N LEU A 371 -28.57 -12.66 8.49
CA LEU A 371 -29.43 -13.12 7.40
C LEU A 371 -29.84 -11.95 6.49
N GLN A 372 -30.27 -10.82 7.07
CA GLN A 372 -30.61 -9.62 6.31
C GLN A 372 -29.44 -9.12 5.46
N GLN A 373 -28.23 -9.10 6.02
CA GLN A 373 -27.03 -8.71 5.28
C GLN A 373 -26.71 -9.66 4.12
N LYS A 374 -26.82 -10.98 4.34
CA LYS A 374 -26.60 -11.99 3.30
C LYS A 374 -27.64 -11.87 2.18
N LYS A 375 -28.93 -11.71 2.51
CA LYS A 375 -30.00 -11.48 1.53
C LYS A 375 -29.72 -10.22 0.70
N LYS A 376 -29.27 -9.14 1.35
CA LYS A 376 -28.86 -7.93 0.64
C LYS A 376 -27.68 -8.19 -0.32
N MET A 377 -26.66 -8.94 0.08
CA MET A 377 -25.54 -9.29 -0.82
C MET A 377 -26.03 -10.12 -2.02
N ARG A 378 -26.95 -11.06 -1.79
CA ARG A 378 -27.58 -11.82 -2.86
C ARG A 378 -28.29 -10.94 -3.90
N GLU A 379 -29.00 -9.90 -3.47
CA GLU A 379 -29.67 -8.94 -4.38
C GLU A 379 -28.65 -8.22 -5.28
N TRP A 380 -27.51 -7.79 -4.71
CA TRP A 380 -26.43 -7.19 -5.51
C TRP A 380 -25.87 -8.18 -6.52
N ILE A 381 -25.63 -9.46 -6.14
CA ILE A 381 -25.17 -10.51 -7.07
C ILE A 381 -26.20 -10.74 -8.20
N MET A 382 -27.49 -10.75 -7.87
CA MET A 382 -28.56 -10.93 -8.85
C MET A 382 -28.62 -9.79 -9.87
N ALA A 383 -28.36 -8.53 -9.46
CA ALA A 383 -28.30 -7.41 -10.38
C ALA A 383 -27.22 -7.58 -11.47
N PHE A 384 -26.05 -8.13 -11.12
CA PHE A 384 -25.01 -8.48 -12.10
C PHE A 384 -25.43 -9.64 -13.02
N LYS A 385 -26.13 -10.64 -12.49
CA LYS A 385 -26.67 -11.75 -13.29
C LYS A 385 -27.69 -11.26 -14.31
N GLU A 386 -28.62 -10.41 -13.88
CA GLU A 386 -29.64 -9.83 -14.76
C GLU A 386 -28.99 -8.93 -15.82
N PHE A 387 -28.01 -8.13 -15.44
CA PHE A 387 -27.25 -7.35 -16.41
C PHE A 387 -26.56 -8.23 -17.45
N ALA A 388 -25.88 -9.30 -17.03
CA ALA A 388 -25.23 -10.24 -17.93
C ALA A 388 -26.23 -10.85 -18.93
N LYS A 389 -27.41 -11.26 -18.44
CA LYS A 389 -28.48 -11.80 -19.25
C LYS A 389 -29.01 -10.80 -20.28
N GLU A 390 -29.25 -9.55 -19.88
CA GLU A 390 -29.73 -8.49 -20.77
C GLU A 390 -28.72 -8.10 -21.86
N GLN A 391 -27.43 -8.20 -21.54
CA GLN A 391 -26.36 -7.88 -22.51
C GLN A 391 -25.88 -9.12 -23.31
N GLU A 392 -26.51 -10.29 -23.08
CA GLU A 392 -26.13 -11.56 -23.73
C GLU A 392 -24.64 -11.92 -23.54
N ILE A 393 -24.09 -11.61 -22.36
CA ILE A 393 -22.72 -11.93 -21.98
C ILE A 393 -22.69 -12.98 -20.87
N ALA A 394 -21.54 -13.63 -20.67
CA ALA A 394 -21.36 -14.59 -19.60
C ALA A 394 -21.50 -13.94 -18.22
N PHE A 395 -22.25 -14.55 -17.33
CA PHE A 395 -22.30 -14.19 -15.92
C PHE A 395 -21.04 -14.70 -15.20
N ASN A 396 -19.92 -14.05 -15.46
CA ASN A 396 -18.61 -14.39 -14.90
C ASN A 396 -17.74 -13.13 -14.79
N PHE A 397 -17.99 -12.35 -13.76
CA PHE A 397 -17.28 -11.10 -13.52
C PHE A 397 -16.17 -11.26 -12.50
N VAL A 398 -15.12 -10.44 -12.64
CA VAL A 398 -14.15 -10.15 -11.58
C VAL A 398 -14.36 -8.70 -11.14
N MET A 399 -14.60 -8.50 -9.84
CA MET A 399 -14.79 -7.18 -9.25
C MET A 399 -13.58 -6.83 -8.39
N ILE A 400 -12.88 -5.75 -8.74
CA ILE A 400 -11.69 -5.30 -8.03
C ILE A 400 -11.93 -3.89 -7.50
N GLN A 401 -11.74 -3.72 -6.19
CA GLN A 401 -11.82 -2.41 -5.57
C GLN A 401 -10.53 -1.63 -5.81
N ALA A 402 -10.67 -0.38 -6.22
CA ALA A 402 -9.58 0.56 -6.40
C ALA A 402 -9.81 1.81 -5.53
N ASN A 403 -8.72 2.42 -5.10
CA ASN A 403 -8.81 3.68 -4.37
C ASN A 403 -9.13 4.81 -5.34
N GLN A 404 -10.10 5.68 -4.98
CA GLN A 404 -10.29 6.92 -5.70
C GLN A 404 -9.04 7.79 -5.57
N PHE A 405 -8.79 8.55 -6.62
CA PHE A 405 -7.72 9.49 -6.64
C PHE A 405 -7.94 10.59 -5.59
N ASN A 406 -7.03 10.66 -4.64
CA ASN A 406 -6.87 11.78 -3.72
C ASN A 406 -5.52 12.40 -3.99
N SER A 407 -5.50 13.68 -4.36
CA SER A 407 -4.23 14.38 -4.60
C SER A 407 -3.32 14.32 -3.38
N GLY A 408 -2.03 14.13 -3.61
CA GLY A 408 -1.01 14.19 -2.56
C GLY A 408 -1.01 15.52 -1.80
N PHE A 409 -1.51 16.60 -2.41
CA PHE A 409 -1.71 17.89 -1.74
C PHE A 409 -2.75 17.86 -0.61
N SER A 410 -3.62 16.86 -0.57
CA SER A 410 -4.56 16.65 0.53
C SER A 410 -3.98 15.83 1.70
N LYS A 411 -2.77 15.30 1.58
CA LYS A 411 -2.13 14.53 2.64
C LYS A 411 -1.70 15.44 3.79
N GLN A 412 -2.03 15.01 4.99
CA GLN A 412 -1.51 15.63 6.21
C GLN A 412 0.03 15.58 6.19
N GLY A 413 0.67 16.70 6.47
CA GLY A 413 2.13 16.82 6.47
C GLY A 413 2.70 17.65 5.32
N PHE A 414 2.16 17.59 4.09
CA PHE A 414 2.60 18.51 3.03
C PHE A 414 2.39 19.97 3.40
N GLU A 415 1.25 20.25 4.03
CA GLU A 415 0.92 21.60 4.48
C GLU A 415 1.89 22.12 5.54
N GLU A 416 2.53 21.22 6.29
CA GLU A 416 3.40 21.50 7.42
C GLU A 416 4.90 21.51 7.07
N LEU A 417 5.26 21.26 5.80
CA LEU A 417 6.65 21.40 5.36
C LEU A 417 7.13 22.81 5.58
N GLU A 418 8.30 22.96 6.18
CA GLU A 418 8.90 24.25 6.52
C GLU A 418 9.81 24.76 5.40
N ILE A 419 9.54 25.99 4.95
CA ILE A 419 10.31 26.67 3.90
C ILE A 419 11.04 27.89 4.50
N VAL A 420 12.33 27.96 4.28
CA VAL A 420 13.16 29.09 4.70
C VAL A 420 13.42 30.04 3.54
N PHE A 421 13.27 31.33 3.82
CA PHE A 421 13.57 32.40 2.87
C PHE A 421 14.76 33.23 3.38
N PRO A 422 15.63 33.71 2.48
CA PRO A 422 16.59 34.71 2.84
C PRO A 422 15.89 35.93 3.46
N ASN A 423 16.42 36.47 4.53
CA ASN A 423 15.85 37.62 5.24
C ASN A 423 14.60 37.36 6.07
N MET A 424 14.22 36.12 6.31
CA MET A 424 13.19 35.76 7.28
C MET A 424 13.83 35.00 8.46
N ASN A 425 13.45 35.40 9.68
CA ASN A 425 14.01 34.80 10.90
C ASN A 425 13.36 33.47 11.29
N LYS A 426 12.19 33.14 10.68
CA LYS A 426 11.45 31.91 10.96
C LYS A 426 11.05 31.26 9.65
N PRO A 427 11.01 29.91 9.60
CA PRO A 427 10.43 29.19 8.49
C PRO A 427 8.93 29.53 8.33
N VAL A 428 8.44 29.36 7.12
CA VAL A 428 6.99 29.45 6.81
C VAL A 428 6.50 28.09 6.31
N TYR A 429 5.26 27.75 6.58
CA TYR A 429 4.70 26.50 6.10
C TYR A 429 4.45 26.55 4.59
N PHE A 430 4.72 25.43 3.93
CA PHE A 430 4.56 25.27 2.47
C PHE A 430 3.15 25.68 2.00
N LYS A 431 2.10 25.37 2.76
CA LYS A 431 0.72 25.77 2.45
C LYS A 431 0.51 27.27 2.26
N THR A 432 1.36 28.09 2.85
CA THR A 432 1.27 29.56 2.76
C THR A 432 1.98 30.15 1.55
N VAL A 433 2.82 29.36 0.88
CA VAL A 433 3.66 29.83 -0.21
C VAL A 433 3.43 29.08 -1.54
N THR A 434 2.72 27.95 -1.50
CA THR A 434 2.32 27.23 -2.73
C THR A 434 1.13 27.89 -3.41
N ASN A 435 1.14 27.89 -4.74
CA ASN A 435 0.01 28.32 -5.56
C ASN A 435 -0.89 27.15 -6.00
N VAL A 436 -0.56 25.95 -5.59
CA VAL A 436 -1.36 24.76 -5.92
C VAL A 436 -2.57 24.72 -5.00
N LEU A 437 -3.75 24.79 -5.60
CA LEU A 437 -5.00 24.65 -4.87
C LEU A 437 -5.07 23.26 -4.23
N THR A 438 -5.23 23.20 -2.92
CA THR A 438 -5.57 21.97 -2.22
C THR A 438 -6.90 21.47 -2.75
N ALA A 439 -6.91 20.34 -3.41
CA ALA A 439 -8.15 19.69 -3.80
C ALA A 439 -8.99 19.49 -2.53
N ASN A 440 -10.26 19.83 -2.59
CA ASN A 440 -11.17 19.58 -1.48
C ASN A 440 -10.97 18.16 -0.96
N LYS A 441 -10.75 17.99 0.35
CA LYS A 441 -10.69 16.71 1.03
C LYS A 441 -12.02 15.97 0.77
N SER A 442 -12.11 15.26 -0.36
CA SER A 442 -13.14 14.27 -0.50
C SER A 442 -12.71 13.11 0.40
N ALA A 443 -13.54 12.78 1.38
CA ALA A 443 -13.35 11.57 2.17
C ALA A 443 -13.06 10.43 1.19
N GLY A 444 -11.97 9.70 1.40
CA GLY A 444 -11.41 8.74 0.45
C GLY A 444 -12.43 7.70 0.04
N ASN A 445 -13.14 8.01 -1.01
CA ASN A 445 -14.11 7.12 -1.59
C ASN A 445 -13.35 6.10 -2.44
N ARG A 446 -13.81 4.90 -2.46
CA ARG A 446 -13.28 3.82 -3.27
C ARG A 446 -14.19 3.66 -4.46
N PHE A 447 -13.66 3.32 -5.62
CA PHE A 447 -14.44 2.87 -6.75
C PHE A 447 -14.09 1.41 -7.06
N PHE A 448 -14.78 0.79 -8.01
CA PHE A 448 -14.49 -0.59 -8.37
C PHE A 448 -14.37 -0.71 -9.88
N TYR A 449 -13.54 -1.65 -10.30
CA TYR A 449 -13.52 -2.16 -11.66
C TYR A 449 -14.38 -3.42 -11.74
N LEU A 450 -15.08 -3.58 -12.85
CA LEU A 450 -15.81 -4.80 -13.18
C LEU A 450 -15.28 -5.34 -14.50
N PHE A 451 -14.64 -6.51 -14.44
CA PHE A 451 -14.07 -7.19 -15.59
C PHE A 451 -15.01 -8.31 -16.05
N PHE A 452 -15.13 -8.49 -17.35
CA PHE A 452 -16.00 -9.48 -17.99
C PHE A 452 -15.27 -10.24 -19.10
N ASP A 453 -15.80 -11.43 -19.45
CA ASP A 453 -15.30 -12.25 -20.56
C ASP A 453 -15.80 -11.67 -21.88
N ARG A 454 -14.90 -11.16 -22.68
CA ARG A 454 -15.22 -10.58 -23.98
C ARG A 454 -14.81 -11.54 -25.09
N LYS A 455 -15.76 -12.30 -25.60
CA LYS A 455 -15.52 -13.20 -26.76
C LYS A 455 -15.65 -12.51 -28.11
N GLU A 456 -16.42 -11.41 -28.20
CA GLU A 456 -16.62 -10.63 -29.40
C GLU A 456 -16.69 -9.14 -29.10
N LYS A 457 -16.52 -8.29 -30.12
CA LYS A 457 -16.64 -6.81 -29.97
C LYS A 457 -18.13 -6.40 -29.85
N GLN A 458 -18.77 -6.83 -28.79
CA GLN A 458 -20.15 -6.51 -28.48
C GLN A 458 -20.25 -5.11 -27.85
N LYS A 459 -21.22 -4.32 -28.29
CA LYS A 459 -21.50 -3.00 -27.71
C LYS A 459 -22.35 -3.20 -26.46
N ILE A 460 -21.72 -3.15 -25.30
CA ILE A 460 -22.39 -3.30 -24.00
C ILE A 460 -23.00 -1.95 -23.59
N ASN A 461 -24.28 -1.99 -23.23
CA ASN A 461 -24.94 -0.82 -22.63
C ASN A 461 -24.72 -0.81 -21.10
N ILE A 462 -23.71 -0.07 -20.66
CA ILE A 462 -23.35 0.03 -19.23
C ILE A 462 -24.48 0.69 -18.41
N PHE A 463 -25.31 1.55 -18.99
CA PHE A 463 -26.38 2.25 -18.27
C PHE A 463 -27.44 1.28 -17.72
N CYS A 464 -27.64 0.11 -18.35
CA CYS A 464 -28.48 -0.93 -17.77
C CYS A 464 -28.00 -1.41 -16.40
N LEU A 465 -26.67 -1.54 -16.22
CA LEU A 465 -26.08 -1.87 -14.93
C LEU A 465 -26.23 -0.70 -13.95
N VAL A 466 -25.91 0.52 -14.40
CA VAL A 466 -26.00 1.74 -13.59
C VAL A 466 -27.41 1.90 -13.00
N ASP A 467 -28.46 1.71 -13.81
CA ASP A 467 -29.86 1.81 -13.37
C ASP A 467 -30.22 0.75 -12.32
N LYS A 468 -29.78 -0.51 -12.50
CA LYS A 468 -30.00 -1.58 -11.52
C LYS A 468 -29.34 -1.26 -10.19
N LEU A 469 -28.04 -0.85 -10.23
CA LEU A 469 -27.31 -0.49 -9.01
C LEU A 469 -27.89 0.75 -8.33
N ASN A 470 -28.38 1.73 -9.10
CA ASN A 470 -29.05 2.93 -8.56
C ASN A 470 -30.34 2.56 -7.83
N LYS A 471 -31.13 1.64 -8.39
CA LYS A 471 -32.37 1.15 -7.75
C LYS A 471 -32.03 0.49 -6.40
N LEU A 472 -31.07 -0.42 -6.37
CA LEU A 472 -30.64 -1.09 -5.14
C LEU A 472 -30.06 -0.11 -4.10
N ALA A 473 -29.31 0.88 -4.54
CA ALA A 473 -28.81 1.93 -3.63
C ALA A 473 -29.95 2.74 -3.01
N LYS A 474 -30.98 3.09 -3.79
CA LYS A 474 -32.20 3.77 -3.29
C LYS A 474 -33.01 2.91 -2.32
N ASP A 475 -33.16 1.62 -2.61
CA ASP A 475 -33.88 0.69 -1.73
C ASP A 475 -33.13 0.48 -0.40
N ALA A 476 -31.81 0.63 -0.42
CA ALA A 476 -30.98 0.55 0.79
C ALA A 476 -31.05 1.81 1.69
N THR A 477 -31.65 2.90 1.21
CA THR A 477 -31.92 4.12 2.01
C THR A 477 -33.28 4.11 2.71
N ARG A 478 -34.16 3.20 2.33
CA ARG A 478 -35.47 2.97 2.93
C ARG A 478 -35.39 1.92 4.04
#